data_c1dff505b30badaba5d54c2b99d1b4f4
#
_entry.id   c1dff505b30badaba5d54c2b99d1b4f4
#
_cell.length_a   1.000
_cell.length_b   1.000
_cell.length_c   1.000
_cell.angle_alpha   90.00
_cell.angle_beta   90.00
_cell.angle_gamma   90.00
#
_symmetry.space_group_name_H-M   'P 1'
#
loop_
_entity.id
_entity.type
_entity.pdbx_description
1 polymer ?
#
loop_
_entity_poly.entity_id
_entity_poly.type
_entity_poly.pdbx_seq_one_letter_code
_entity_poly.pdbx_strand_id
1 'polypeptide(L)'
;MFSSETTTTTILKKRGRKATTTNYFDVVEENAVRMYLTAETFEEKNQIYNEFLRGPLDKMISSIIRRYKLYRKDMNFTDIHTDTHSFLMTKVDKFKPSKNKKAYSYFGTICKNYLMGQIIKDQKDTNRKVSYEDISSNLENRPDMVYYMEFEKTEADDVIQEFLDELKRYLEKEQLTDNETKLGIALLELFENYKTI
;
A
#
# COMPACT_ATOMS: atom_id res chain seq x y z
N MET A 1 -15.94 -76.46 2.85
CA MET A 1 -15.10 -75.77 3.86
C MET A 1 -14.44 -74.60 3.18
N PHE A 2 -14.96 -73.41 3.34
CA PHE A 2 -14.36 -72.18 2.87
C PHE A 2 -14.04 -71.33 4.10
N SER A 3 -12.77 -71.17 4.38
CA SER A 3 -12.26 -70.35 5.48
C SER A 3 -12.25 -68.89 5.04
N SER A 4 -13.00 -68.03 5.72
CA SER A 4 -13.01 -66.59 5.56
C SER A 4 -11.85 -65.97 6.34
N GLU A 5 -10.85 -65.45 5.63
CA GLU A 5 -9.81 -64.64 6.23
C GLU A 5 -10.31 -63.21 6.47
N THR A 6 -10.39 -62.82 7.73
CA THR A 6 -10.77 -61.50 8.16
C THR A 6 -9.54 -60.61 8.16
N THR A 7 -9.40 -59.73 7.17
CA THR A 7 -8.30 -58.75 7.11
C THR A 7 -8.57 -57.62 8.07
N THR A 8 -7.90 -57.61 9.21
CA THR A 8 -7.96 -56.52 10.19
C THR A 8 -7.10 -55.36 9.75
N THR A 9 -7.74 -54.32 9.21
CA THR A 9 -7.04 -53.05 8.86
C THR A 9 -6.71 -52.25 10.10
N THR A 10 -5.44 -52.29 10.52
CA THR A 10 -4.96 -51.52 11.64
C THR A 10 -4.84 -50.03 11.27
N ILE A 11 -5.78 -49.22 11.69
CA ILE A 11 -5.75 -47.74 11.51
C ILE A 11 -4.65 -47.17 12.40
N LEU A 12 -3.51 -46.83 11.83
CA LEU A 12 -2.44 -46.10 12.46
C LEU A 12 -2.92 -44.71 12.89
N LYS A 13 -3.28 -44.53 14.17
CA LYS A 13 -3.55 -43.23 14.76
C LYS A 13 -2.27 -42.38 14.66
N LYS A 14 -2.27 -41.32 13.84
CA LYS A 14 -1.24 -40.29 13.83
C LYS A 14 -1.09 -39.75 15.26
N ARG A 15 0.06 -40.02 15.90
CA ARG A 15 0.42 -39.42 17.17
C ARG A 15 0.48 -37.89 16.99
N GLY A 16 -0.55 -37.21 17.44
CA GLY A 16 -0.53 -35.74 17.55
C GLY A 16 0.60 -35.33 18.51
N ARG A 17 1.42 -34.39 18.07
CA ARG A 17 2.45 -33.78 18.91
C ARG A 17 1.76 -33.20 20.14
N LYS A 18 2.10 -33.64 21.34
CA LYS A 18 1.58 -33.06 22.60
C LYS A 18 1.92 -31.57 22.58
N ALA A 19 0.89 -30.72 22.61
CA ALA A 19 1.06 -29.27 22.72
C ALA A 19 1.66 -28.98 24.11
N THR A 20 2.92 -28.62 24.15
CA THR A 20 3.64 -28.15 25.35
C THR A 20 3.47 -26.64 25.57
N THR A 21 2.65 -25.96 24.79
CA THR A 21 2.38 -24.53 24.93
C THR A 21 1.21 -24.31 25.88
N THR A 22 1.48 -23.62 26.98
CA THR A 22 0.45 -23.03 27.84
C THR A 22 -0.48 -22.15 26.97
N ASN A 23 -1.79 -22.40 27.06
CA ASN A 23 -2.78 -21.57 26.39
C ASN A 23 -2.64 -20.13 26.92
N TYR A 24 -2.25 -19.21 26.07
CA TYR A 24 -2.10 -17.79 26.41
C TYR A 24 -3.42 -17.01 26.24
N PHE A 25 -4.47 -17.68 25.79
CA PHE A 25 -5.80 -17.12 25.66
C PHE A 25 -6.81 -18.22 26.06
N ASP A 26 -7.30 -18.16 27.29
CA ASP A 26 -8.18 -19.18 27.86
C ASP A 26 -9.39 -18.51 28.53
N VAL A 27 -9.97 -19.14 29.50
CA VAL A 27 -11.19 -18.70 30.20
C VAL A 27 -11.02 -17.32 30.84
N VAL A 28 -9.82 -17.01 31.36
CA VAL A 28 -9.52 -15.71 31.98
C VAL A 28 -9.65 -14.58 30.97
N GLU A 29 -9.02 -14.72 29.82
CA GLU A 29 -9.04 -13.70 28.75
C GLU A 29 -10.43 -13.60 28.10
N GLU A 30 -11.13 -14.72 27.94
CA GLU A 30 -12.53 -14.73 27.47
C GLU A 30 -13.45 -13.93 28.41
N ASN A 31 -13.28 -14.08 29.74
CA ASN A 31 -14.02 -13.31 30.72
C ASN A 31 -13.60 -11.84 30.74
N ALA A 32 -12.31 -11.56 30.60
CA ALA A 32 -11.80 -10.19 30.52
C ALA A 32 -12.38 -9.44 29.30
N VAL A 33 -12.57 -10.11 28.16
CA VAL A 33 -13.27 -9.53 27.01
C VAL A 33 -14.70 -9.18 27.35
N ARG A 34 -15.42 -10.02 28.11
CA ARG A 34 -16.80 -9.72 28.52
C ARG A 34 -16.83 -8.53 29.49
N MET A 35 -15.93 -8.49 30.47
CA MET A 35 -15.79 -7.36 31.40
C MET A 35 -15.49 -6.06 30.65
N TYR A 36 -14.57 -6.10 29.68
CA TYR A 36 -14.24 -4.95 28.83
C TYR A 36 -15.48 -4.41 28.07
N LEU A 37 -16.33 -5.30 27.57
CA LEU A 37 -17.55 -4.92 26.85
C LEU A 37 -18.65 -4.35 27.76
N THR A 38 -18.66 -4.72 29.04
CA THR A 38 -19.65 -4.23 30.03
C THR A 38 -19.18 -3.03 30.82
N ALA A 39 -17.88 -2.69 30.76
CA ALA A 39 -17.33 -1.53 31.45
C ALA A 39 -17.92 -0.24 30.89
N GLU A 40 -18.34 0.66 31.78
CA GLU A 40 -19.00 1.93 31.40
C GLU A 40 -17.98 3.04 31.20
N THR A 41 -16.90 3.04 31.98
CA THR A 41 -15.88 4.09 31.93
C THR A 41 -14.69 3.70 31.05
N PHE A 42 -14.06 4.72 30.47
CA PHE A 42 -12.84 4.52 29.67
C PHE A 42 -11.66 4.01 30.54
N GLU A 43 -11.60 4.49 31.78
CA GLU A 43 -10.55 4.07 32.73
C GLU A 43 -10.65 2.58 33.06
N GLU A 44 -11.85 2.09 33.35
CA GLU A 44 -12.09 0.65 33.58
C GLU A 44 -11.71 -0.20 32.35
N LYS A 45 -12.14 0.22 31.16
CA LYS A 45 -11.76 -0.46 29.90
C LYS A 45 -10.25 -0.50 29.73
N ASN A 46 -9.57 0.60 29.98
CA ASN A 46 -8.12 0.69 29.85
C ASN A 46 -7.40 -0.18 30.87
N GLN A 47 -7.89 -0.23 32.09
CA GLN A 47 -7.32 -1.09 33.14
C GLN A 47 -7.46 -2.58 32.76
N ILE A 48 -8.67 -3.03 32.40
CA ILE A 48 -8.93 -4.41 31.98
C ILE A 48 -8.08 -4.78 30.76
N TYR A 49 -7.97 -3.86 29.81
CA TYR A 49 -7.16 -4.07 28.63
C TYR A 49 -5.67 -4.26 28.97
N ASN A 50 -5.09 -3.36 29.74
CA ASN A 50 -3.66 -3.41 30.07
C ASN A 50 -3.31 -4.62 30.93
N GLU A 51 -4.19 -5.00 31.84
CA GLU A 51 -3.94 -6.08 32.79
C GLU A 51 -4.13 -7.47 32.16
N PHE A 52 -5.23 -7.66 31.39
CA PHE A 52 -5.62 -8.98 30.94
C PHE A 52 -5.53 -9.22 29.44
N LEU A 53 -5.73 -8.20 28.59
CA LEU A 53 -5.91 -8.41 27.17
C LEU A 53 -4.67 -8.08 26.34
N ARG A 54 -3.90 -7.07 26.70
CA ARG A 54 -2.77 -6.58 25.90
C ARG A 54 -1.76 -7.68 25.58
N GLY A 55 -1.26 -8.37 26.60
CA GLY A 55 -0.25 -9.41 26.42
C GLY A 55 -0.72 -10.60 25.56
N PRO A 56 -1.89 -11.19 25.86
CA PRO A 56 -2.47 -12.24 25.02
C PRO A 56 -2.77 -11.81 23.58
N LEU A 57 -3.27 -10.60 23.35
CA LEU A 57 -3.53 -10.09 21.99
C LEU A 57 -2.22 -9.87 21.20
N ASP A 58 -1.18 -9.32 21.83
CA ASP A 58 0.13 -9.17 21.23
C ASP A 58 0.74 -10.52 20.80
N LYS A 59 0.63 -11.54 21.67
CA LYS A 59 1.06 -12.90 21.34
C LYS A 59 0.23 -13.50 20.19
N MET A 60 -1.08 -13.26 20.16
CA MET A 60 -1.96 -13.72 19.08
C MET A 60 -1.55 -13.12 17.75
N ILE A 61 -1.40 -11.79 17.67
CA ILE A 61 -1.04 -11.09 16.45
C ILE A 61 0.32 -11.59 15.95
N SER A 62 1.32 -11.62 16.84
CA SER A 62 2.66 -12.13 16.51
C SER A 62 2.64 -13.56 15.97
N SER A 63 1.83 -14.43 16.59
CA SER A 63 1.66 -15.82 16.17
C SER A 63 1.01 -15.92 14.78
N ILE A 64 -0.01 -15.09 14.49
CA ILE A 64 -0.68 -15.06 13.20
C ILE A 64 0.25 -14.58 12.10
N ILE A 65 0.98 -13.48 12.30
CA ILE A 65 1.93 -12.95 11.32
C ILE A 65 2.97 -14.01 10.96
N ARG A 66 3.58 -14.64 11.98
CA ARG A 66 4.64 -15.65 11.79
C ARG A 66 4.13 -16.95 11.18
N ARG A 67 2.98 -17.44 11.67
CA ARG A 67 2.40 -18.73 11.24
C ARG A 67 1.97 -18.69 9.78
N TYR A 68 1.34 -17.60 9.34
CA TYR A 68 0.84 -17.44 7.99
C TYR A 68 1.77 -16.66 7.08
N LYS A 69 2.96 -16.24 7.59
CA LYS A 69 3.98 -15.45 6.87
C LYS A 69 3.39 -14.18 6.24
N LEU A 70 2.54 -13.49 7.00
CA LEU A 70 1.84 -12.29 6.53
C LEU A 70 2.72 -11.04 6.70
N TYR A 71 3.82 -11.00 5.99
CA TYR A 71 4.74 -9.86 5.95
C TYR A 71 4.40 -8.95 4.79
N ARG A 72 4.58 -7.64 4.98
CA ARG A 72 4.43 -6.61 3.95
C ARG A 72 5.80 -6.21 3.45
N LYS A 73 5.93 -5.92 2.15
CA LYS A 73 7.21 -5.73 1.49
C LYS A 73 8.02 -4.56 2.06
N ASP A 74 7.35 -3.44 2.34
CA ASP A 74 7.99 -2.17 2.72
C ASP A 74 7.78 -1.82 4.21
N MET A 75 7.43 -2.80 5.06
CA MET A 75 7.18 -2.61 6.49
C MET A 75 7.94 -3.61 7.34
N ASN A 76 8.47 -3.14 8.46
CA ASN A 76 9.07 -4.02 9.44
C ASN A 76 8.01 -4.78 10.27
N PHE A 77 8.44 -5.81 11.00
CA PHE A 77 7.53 -6.64 11.80
C PHE A 77 6.79 -5.81 12.87
N THR A 78 7.46 -4.86 13.49
CA THR A 78 6.90 -4.05 14.57
C THR A 78 5.76 -3.16 14.04
N ASP A 79 5.93 -2.57 12.87
CA ASP A 79 4.92 -1.70 12.26
C ASP A 79 3.70 -2.51 11.83
N ILE A 80 3.90 -3.67 11.20
CA ILE A 80 2.80 -4.59 10.85
C ILE A 80 2.02 -5.02 12.09
N HIS A 81 2.73 -5.32 13.18
CA HIS A 81 2.14 -5.72 14.46
C HIS A 81 1.32 -4.57 15.06
N THR A 82 1.90 -3.37 15.14
CA THR A 82 1.25 -2.18 15.71
C THR A 82 0.01 -1.77 14.92
N ASP A 83 0.09 -1.78 13.59
CA ASP A 83 -1.06 -1.50 12.71
C ASP A 83 -2.20 -2.52 12.92
N THR A 84 -1.83 -3.80 12.98
CA THR A 84 -2.81 -4.88 13.20
C THR A 84 -3.47 -4.76 14.56
N HIS A 85 -2.68 -4.42 15.57
CA HIS A 85 -3.15 -4.22 16.93
C HIS A 85 -4.11 -3.03 17.01
N SER A 86 -3.74 -1.90 16.44
CA SER A 86 -4.59 -0.70 16.38
C SER A 86 -5.90 -0.98 15.66
N PHE A 87 -5.84 -1.69 14.53
CA PHE A 87 -7.06 -2.09 13.82
C PHE A 87 -7.94 -3.03 14.66
N LEU A 88 -7.33 -4.02 15.35
CA LEU A 88 -8.06 -4.96 16.21
C LEU A 88 -8.84 -4.21 17.29
N MET A 89 -8.23 -3.22 17.93
CA MET A 89 -8.87 -2.41 18.97
C MET A 89 -10.12 -1.71 18.47
N THR A 90 -10.17 -1.25 17.22
CA THR A 90 -11.38 -0.66 16.62
C THR A 90 -12.53 -1.68 16.44
N LYS A 91 -12.25 -2.97 16.62
CA LYS A 91 -13.22 -4.06 16.40
C LYS A 91 -13.60 -4.80 17.68
N VAL A 92 -12.93 -4.55 18.80
CA VAL A 92 -13.21 -5.24 20.07
C VAL A 92 -14.66 -5.01 20.51
N ASP A 93 -15.14 -3.78 20.48
CA ASP A 93 -16.54 -3.44 20.87
C ASP A 93 -17.62 -4.09 19.98
N LYS A 94 -17.23 -4.58 18.79
CA LYS A 94 -18.15 -5.26 17.87
C LYS A 94 -18.31 -6.76 18.15
N PHE A 95 -17.55 -7.29 19.09
CA PHE A 95 -17.68 -8.67 19.49
C PHE A 95 -18.99 -8.89 20.26
N LYS A 96 -19.76 -9.90 19.86
CA LYS A 96 -21.03 -10.28 20.50
C LYS A 96 -20.92 -11.66 21.13
N PRO A 97 -20.74 -11.72 22.47
CA PRO A 97 -20.66 -13.00 23.19
C PRO A 97 -21.91 -13.90 23.01
N SER A 98 -23.07 -13.28 22.74
CA SER A 98 -24.34 -13.98 22.52
C SER A 98 -24.34 -14.94 21.32
N LYS A 99 -23.39 -14.82 20.41
CA LYS A 99 -23.25 -15.70 19.23
C LYS A 99 -22.51 -17.01 19.51
N ASN A 100 -22.23 -17.36 20.77
CA ASN A 100 -21.54 -18.58 21.20
C ASN A 100 -20.16 -18.79 20.50
N LYS A 101 -19.53 -17.73 20.03
CA LYS A 101 -18.17 -17.78 19.45
C LYS A 101 -17.16 -17.36 20.48
N LYS A 102 -16.02 -18.05 20.51
CA LYS A 102 -14.88 -17.67 21.36
C LYS A 102 -14.26 -16.37 20.85
N ALA A 103 -13.94 -15.45 21.77
CA ALA A 103 -13.28 -14.19 21.46
C ALA A 103 -11.94 -14.43 20.74
N TYR A 104 -11.17 -15.43 21.16
CA TYR A 104 -9.94 -15.85 20.49
C TYR A 104 -10.14 -16.10 18.99
N SER A 105 -11.16 -16.88 18.62
CA SER A 105 -11.42 -17.22 17.22
C SER A 105 -11.90 -16.01 16.43
N TYR A 106 -12.69 -15.14 17.05
CA TYR A 106 -13.17 -13.90 16.43
C TYR A 106 -12.03 -12.94 16.14
N PHE A 107 -11.20 -12.63 17.13
CA PHE A 107 -10.08 -11.71 16.98
C PHE A 107 -9.01 -12.27 16.05
N GLY A 108 -8.71 -13.57 16.13
CA GLY A 108 -7.77 -14.22 15.21
C GLY A 108 -8.20 -14.13 13.74
N THR A 109 -9.52 -14.30 13.49
CA THR A 109 -10.06 -14.13 12.13
C THR A 109 -9.96 -12.70 11.64
N ILE A 110 -10.25 -11.71 12.50
CA ILE A 110 -10.15 -10.30 12.16
C ILE A 110 -8.70 -9.93 11.82
N CYS A 111 -7.73 -10.30 12.66
CA CYS A 111 -6.31 -10.04 12.41
C CYS A 111 -5.83 -10.66 11.10
N LYS A 112 -6.17 -11.93 10.86
CA LYS A 112 -5.80 -12.62 9.63
C LYS A 112 -6.39 -11.94 8.39
N ASN A 113 -7.68 -11.63 8.41
CA ASN A 113 -8.36 -11.00 7.28
C ASN A 113 -7.84 -9.58 7.02
N TYR A 114 -7.55 -8.81 8.07
CA TYR A 114 -6.95 -7.50 7.95
C TYR A 114 -5.59 -7.57 7.26
N LEU A 115 -4.69 -8.41 7.77
CA LEU A 115 -3.35 -8.59 7.22
C LEU A 115 -3.38 -9.05 5.75
N MET A 116 -4.21 -10.03 5.42
CA MET A 116 -4.40 -10.48 4.05
C MET A 116 -4.93 -9.36 3.14
N GLY A 117 -5.88 -8.58 3.64
CA GLY A 117 -6.43 -7.43 2.92
C GLY A 117 -5.38 -6.36 2.62
N GLN A 118 -4.50 -6.06 3.59
CA GLN A 118 -3.40 -5.12 3.40
C GLN A 118 -2.39 -5.62 2.36
N ILE A 119 -2.00 -6.90 2.42
CA ILE A 119 -1.09 -7.50 1.43
C ILE A 119 -1.68 -7.44 0.02
N ILE A 120 -2.97 -7.75 -0.14
CA ILE A 120 -3.64 -7.66 -1.45
C ILE A 120 -3.69 -6.21 -1.94
N LYS A 121 -3.92 -5.26 -1.04
CA LYS A 121 -3.88 -3.82 -1.38
C LYS A 121 -2.49 -3.41 -1.86
N ASP A 122 -1.44 -3.77 -1.11
CA ASP A 122 -0.06 -3.46 -1.47
C ASP A 122 0.33 -4.05 -2.84
N GLN A 123 -0.10 -5.28 -3.13
CA GLN A 123 0.11 -5.91 -4.44
C GLN A 123 -0.60 -5.16 -5.57
N LYS A 124 -1.84 -4.73 -5.35
CA LYS A 124 -2.57 -3.94 -6.33
C LYS A 124 -1.93 -2.57 -6.56
N ASP A 125 -1.47 -1.92 -5.49
CA ASP A 125 -0.80 -0.63 -5.57
C ASP A 125 0.56 -0.75 -6.27
N THR A 126 1.31 -1.83 -6.01
CA THR A 126 2.57 -2.12 -6.71
C THR A 126 2.34 -2.36 -8.21
N ASN A 127 1.29 -3.12 -8.56
CA ASN A 127 0.96 -3.38 -9.97
C ASN A 127 0.45 -2.13 -10.71
N ARG A 128 -0.06 -1.13 -9.99
CA ARG A 128 -0.48 0.15 -10.57
C ARG A 128 0.65 1.17 -10.68
N LYS A 129 1.65 1.06 -9.82
CA LYS A 129 2.84 1.92 -9.84
C LYS A 129 3.80 1.36 -10.88
N VAL A 130 3.89 2.02 -12.02
CA VAL A 130 4.93 1.75 -13.02
C VAL A 130 6.15 2.59 -12.63
N SER A 131 7.36 2.02 -12.75
CA SER A 131 8.59 2.78 -12.54
C SER A 131 8.67 3.93 -13.54
N TYR A 132 9.17 5.09 -13.10
CA TYR A 132 9.37 6.24 -14.00
C TYR A 132 10.28 5.89 -15.20
N GLU A 133 11.25 5.01 -14.97
CA GLU A 133 12.16 4.52 -16.02
C GLU A 133 11.43 3.63 -17.05
N ASP A 134 10.43 2.84 -16.61
CA ASP A 134 9.58 2.05 -17.52
C ASP A 134 8.55 2.94 -18.25
N ILE A 135 8.18 4.08 -17.66
CA ILE A 135 7.26 5.04 -18.28
C ILE A 135 7.94 5.74 -19.48
N SER A 136 9.20 6.13 -19.37
CA SER A 136 9.87 6.86 -20.44
C SER A 136 9.90 6.10 -21.76
N SER A 137 10.24 4.81 -21.72
CA SER A 137 10.26 3.96 -22.91
C SER A 137 8.87 3.63 -23.48
N ASN A 138 7.83 3.61 -22.62
CA ASN A 138 6.44 3.36 -23.05
C ASN A 138 5.71 4.63 -23.49
N LEU A 139 6.09 5.80 -22.98
CA LEU A 139 5.52 7.09 -23.39
C LEU A 139 5.99 7.52 -24.76
N GLU A 140 7.25 7.26 -25.11
CA GLU A 140 7.81 7.51 -26.45
C GLU A 140 7.05 6.77 -27.55
N ASN A 141 6.37 5.66 -27.22
CA ASN A 141 5.61 4.83 -28.17
C ASN A 141 4.08 4.99 -28.07
N ARG A 142 3.56 5.91 -27.25
CA ARG A 142 2.12 6.17 -27.16
C ARG A 142 1.71 7.32 -28.07
N PRO A 143 0.85 7.06 -29.07
CA PRO A 143 0.44 8.08 -30.05
C PRO A 143 -0.28 9.30 -29.41
N ASP A 144 -0.99 9.08 -28.27
CA ASP A 144 -1.66 10.13 -27.51
C ASP A 144 -0.69 11.08 -26.79
N MET A 145 0.49 10.60 -26.38
CA MET A 145 1.52 11.41 -25.71
C MET A 145 2.44 12.10 -26.73
N VAL A 146 2.72 11.48 -27.86
CA VAL A 146 3.44 12.10 -28.98
C VAL A 146 2.68 13.32 -29.47
N TYR A 147 1.35 13.25 -29.53
CA TYR A 147 0.50 14.37 -29.93
C TYR A 147 0.67 15.60 -29.01
N TYR A 148 0.70 15.40 -27.68
CA TYR A 148 0.90 16.52 -26.74
C TYR A 148 2.31 17.14 -26.85
N MET A 149 3.33 16.34 -27.05
CA MET A 149 4.72 16.84 -27.23
C MET A 149 4.87 17.56 -28.57
N GLU A 150 4.21 17.09 -29.63
CA GLU A 150 4.19 17.77 -30.93
C GLU A 150 3.38 19.08 -30.86
N PHE A 151 2.27 19.10 -30.11
CA PHE A 151 1.46 20.30 -29.93
C PHE A 151 2.22 21.40 -29.19
N GLU A 152 2.88 21.08 -28.07
CA GLU A 152 3.72 22.05 -27.33
C GLU A 152 4.89 22.57 -28.21
N LYS A 153 5.45 21.71 -29.04
CA LYS A 153 6.53 22.09 -29.96
C LYS A 153 6.03 23.03 -31.06
N THR A 154 4.85 22.80 -31.57
CA THR A 154 4.22 23.64 -32.60
C THR A 154 3.88 25.02 -32.05
N GLU A 155 3.30 25.10 -30.82
CA GLU A 155 3.02 26.39 -30.17
C GLU A 155 4.31 27.21 -29.93
N ALA A 156 5.38 26.54 -29.47
CA ALA A 156 6.67 27.21 -29.27
C ALA A 156 7.27 27.72 -30.59
N ASP A 157 7.19 26.93 -31.64
CA ASP A 157 7.65 27.31 -32.97
C ASP A 157 6.85 28.51 -33.54
N ASP A 158 5.53 28.53 -33.33
CA ASP A 158 4.66 29.62 -33.77
C ASP A 158 4.97 30.94 -33.05
N VAL A 159 5.19 30.89 -31.73
CA VAL A 159 5.60 32.06 -30.92
C VAL A 159 6.95 32.62 -31.39
N ILE A 160 7.91 31.74 -31.68
CA ILE A 160 9.23 32.15 -32.18
C ILE A 160 9.10 32.79 -33.57
N GLN A 161 8.28 32.25 -34.46
CA GLN A 161 8.05 32.83 -35.79
C GLN A 161 7.38 34.20 -35.68
N GLU A 162 6.36 34.36 -34.85
CA GLU A 162 5.72 35.65 -34.60
C GLU A 162 6.71 36.70 -34.10
N PHE A 163 7.57 36.32 -33.16
CA PHE A 163 8.67 37.16 -32.65
C PHE A 163 9.66 37.58 -33.76
N LEU A 164 10.08 36.63 -34.61
CA LEU A 164 10.99 36.89 -35.70
C LEU A 164 10.40 37.86 -36.72
N ASP A 165 9.10 37.69 -37.05
CA ASP A 165 8.41 38.56 -37.98
C ASP A 165 8.21 39.98 -37.42
N GLU A 166 8.00 40.10 -36.12
CA GLU A 166 7.92 41.39 -35.45
C GLU A 166 9.28 42.09 -35.38
N LEU A 167 10.34 41.34 -35.06
CA LEU A 167 11.72 41.84 -35.03
C LEU A 167 12.18 42.33 -36.43
N LYS A 168 11.83 41.60 -37.51
CA LYS A 168 12.12 41.99 -38.88
C LYS A 168 11.41 43.29 -39.22
N ARG A 169 10.13 43.39 -38.89
CA ARG A 169 9.32 44.64 -39.11
C ARG A 169 9.85 45.83 -38.30
N TYR A 170 10.35 45.60 -37.10
CA TYR A 170 10.96 46.65 -36.29
C TYR A 170 12.24 47.18 -36.94
N LEU A 171 13.13 46.30 -37.41
CA LEU A 171 14.37 46.62 -38.05
C LEU A 171 14.19 47.40 -39.39
N GLU A 172 13.05 47.20 -40.08
CA GLU A 172 12.72 47.90 -41.34
C GLU A 172 12.11 49.28 -41.13
N LYS A 173 11.41 49.51 -40.03
CA LYS A 173 10.58 50.73 -39.84
C LYS A 173 11.19 51.82 -39.01
N GLU A 174 12.09 51.50 -38.10
CA GLU A 174 12.63 52.44 -37.14
C GLU A 174 13.99 52.98 -37.58
N GLN A 175 14.27 54.27 -37.26
CA GLN A 175 15.61 54.83 -37.39
C GLN A 175 16.49 54.34 -36.22
N LEU A 176 17.09 53.21 -36.43
CA LEU A 176 17.91 52.53 -35.42
C LEU A 176 19.35 53.07 -35.47
N THR A 177 19.97 53.08 -34.31
CA THR A 177 21.43 53.29 -34.19
C THR A 177 22.19 52.07 -34.70
N ASP A 178 23.44 52.26 -35.10
CA ASP A 178 24.32 51.17 -35.55
C ASP A 178 24.40 49.99 -34.58
N ASN A 179 24.36 50.25 -33.31
CA ASN A 179 24.42 49.21 -32.28
C ASN A 179 23.07 48.43 -32.16
N GLU A 180 21.95 49.11 -32.30
CA GLU A 180 20.62 48.47 -32.25
C GLU A 180 20.42 47.59 -33.50
N THR A 181 20.86 48.07 -34.66
CA THR A 181 20.84 47.28 -35.90
C THR A 181 21.68 46.03 -35.81
N LYS A 182 22.91 46.13 -35.30
CA LYS A 182 23.80 44.97 -35.06
C LYS A 182 23.22 43.98 -34.06
N LEU A 183 22.65 44.46 -32.99
CA LEU A 183 21.99 43.60 -31.98
C LEU A 183 20.77 42.88 -32.58
N GLY A 184 19.94 43.57 -33.33
CA GLY A 184 18.77 42.99 -33.97
C GLY A 184 19.15 41.90 -35.00
N ILE A 185 20.18 42.13 -35.81
CA ILE A 185 20.68 41.13 -36.76
C ILE A 185 21.22 39.90 -36.00
N ALA A 186 21.99 40.09 -34.94
CA ALA A 186 22.51 38.99 -34.13
C ALA A 186 21.40 38.18 -33.49
N LEU A 187 20.30 38.81 -33.01
CA LEU A 187 19.13 38.13 -32.49
C LEU A 187 18.40 37.34 -33.58
N LEU A 188 18.24 37.90 -34.79
CA LEU A 188 17.67 37.18 -35.91
C LEU A 188 18.46 35.92 -36.26
N GLU A 189 19.75 36.01 -36.36
CA GLU A 189 20.62 34.86 -36.63
C GLU A 189 20.54 33.80 -35.54
N LEU A 190 20.48 34.21 -34.26
CA LEU A 190 20.36 33.29 -33.13
C LEU A 190 19.03 32.54 -33.17
N PHE A 191 17.94 33.23 -33.37
CA PHE A 191 16.60 32.60 -33.34
C PHE A 191 16.24 31.87 -34.63
N GLU A 192 16.76 32.27 -35.81
CA GLU A 192 16.60 31.50 -37.04
C GLU A 192 17.33 30.17 -36.99
N ASN A 193 18.46 30.10 -36.25
CA ASN A 193 19.29 28.90 -36.14
C ASN A 193 19.10 28.15 -34.84
N TYR A 194 18.11 28.48 -33.98
CA TYR A 194 17.95 27.87 -32.68
C TYR A 194 17.73 26.35 -32.71
N LYS A 195 17.21 25.81 -33.83
CA LYS A 195 16.99 24.37 -34.02
C LYS A 195 18.29 23.61 -34.34
N THR A 196 19.38 24.30 -34.63
CA THR A 196 20.66 23.70 -35.01
C THR A 196 21.68 23.77 -33.89
N ILE A 197 21.37 24.37 -32.75
CA ILE A 197 22.16 24.40 -31.53
C ILE A 197 21.67 23.33 -30.56
#